data_9c4cee6a0d08820195436ee5eed10cf6
#
_entry.id   9c4cee6a0d08820195436ee5eed10cf6
#
_cell.length_a   1.000
_cell.length_b   1.000
_cell.length_c   1.000
_cell.angle_alpha   90.00
_cell.angle_beta   90.00
_cell.angle_gamma   90.00
#
_symmetry.space_group_name_H-M   'P 1'
#
loop_
_entity.id
_entity.type
_entity.pdbx_description
1 polymer ?
#
loop_
_entity_poly.entity_id
_entity_poly.type
_entity_poly.pdbx_seq_one_letter_code
_entity_poly.pdbx_strand_id
1 'polypeptide(L)'
;HNGFGISSIGGASNINMRASQYAAGHKASLVGGNRNYLARVMYTGSTGLMQNGWAFTGSASYRWANEGVIEGTFYNSAAYFLAAEKKFNDSHSLSIATWGSPTERAQQAAATEEAYWLAGSHYYNPNWGYQQGKKRNARVVNSYEPSLVITWDYNINDKMKLITSFFGKYSMYSTSALGWNGNAADPRPHYYQNLPSAAYDVWDLNYTPTDDELADYNTRLEYWKSSKANRQLNWDYMYFANQQANAAGGECLYYVERRHNDQLTFNLGSTLNIDFNRYNKGTVGLQLGTTRGMHYKTMDDLLGANKYTDIDKFSVGDFGINSDYVQNDVDNPNRQIAQGDIFGYNYDINVNKATLFYQHLFTKDIFNIFWNAHVEG
;
A
#
# COMPACT_ATOMS: atom_id res chain seq x y z
N HIS A 1 11.10 -17.39 -20.87
CA HIS A 1 11.83 -16.39 -21.64
C HIS A 1 11.13 -15.04 -21.54
N ASN A 2 11.85 -14.03 -21.09
CA ASN A 2 11.40 -12.64 -21.02
C ASN A 2 12.28 -11.79 -21.95
N GLY A 3 11.72 -11.28 -23.06
CA GLY A 3 12.46 -10.48 -24.05
C GLY A 3 12.83 -9.06 -23.61
N PHE A 4 12.50 -8.64 -22.39
CA PHE A 4 12.69 -7.28 -21.89
C PHE A 4 13.59 -7.18 -20.65
N GLY A 5 14.25 -8.27 -20.27
CA GLY A 5 15.15 -8.29 -19.13
C GLY A 5 15.32 -9.68 -18.54
N ILE A 6 15.98 -9.76 -17.41
CA ILE A 6 16.17 -11.00 -16.68
C ILE A 6 15.07 -11.15 -15.68
N SER A 7 14.36 -12.29 -15.72
CA SER A 7 13.29 -12.58 -14.79
C SER A 7 13.83 -12.90 -13.39
N SER A 8 13.10 -12.49 -12.38
CA SER A 8 13.31 -12.90 -10.99
C SER A 8 12.90 -14.36 -10.76
N ILE A 9 13.25 -14.91 -9.59
CA ILE A 9 12.87 -16.28 -9.17
C ILE A 9 11.35 -16.51 -9.25
N GLY A 10 10.54 -15.47 -8.99
CA GLY A 10 9.08 -15.54 -9.04
C GLY A 10 8.45 -15.49 -10.44
N GLY A 11 9.25 -15.30 -11.49
CA GLY A 11 8.78 -15.15 -12.87
C GLY A 11 8.68 -13.68 -13.32
N ALA A 12 8.15 -13.47 -14.52
CA ALA A 12 7.95 -12.15 -15.12
C ALA A 12 6.58 -12.06 -15.80
N SER A 13 5.96 -10.89 -15.73
CA SER A 13 4.74 -10.55 -16.46
C SER A 13 5.03 -9.41 -17.43
N ASN A 14 4.63 -9.58 -18.68
CA ASN A 14 4.70 -8.53 -19.72
C ASN A 14 3.28 -8.07 -20.05
N ILE A 15 3.01 -6.78 -19.86
CA ILE A 15 1.71 -6.18 -20.16
C ILE A 15 1.90 -5.21 -21.33
N ASN A 16 1.23 -5.50 -22.44
CA ASN A 16 1.24 -4.61 -23.60
C ASN A 16 0.12 -3.57 -23.44
N MET A 17 0.50 -2.29 -23.34
CA MET A 17 -0.41 -1.16 -23.15
C MET A 17 -0.62 -0.31 -24.43
N ARG A 18 -0.18 -0.80 -25.60
CA ARG A 18 -0.35 -0.07 -26.87
C ARG A 18 -1.83 -0.01 -27.24
N ALA A 19 -2.30 1.18 -27.63
CA ALA A 19 -3.71 1.40 -27.96
C ALA A 19 -4.19 0.55 -29.13
N SER A 20 -3.32 0.24 -30.10
CA SER A 20 -3.64 -0.59 -31.26
C SER A 20 -3.90 -2.08 -30.93
N GLN A 21 -3.54 -2.53 -29.73
CA GLN A 21 -3.78 -3.91 -29.28
C GLN A 21 -5.22 -4.13 -28.78
N TYR A 22 -5.98 -3.06 -28.59
CA TYR A 22 -7.37 -3.12 -28.19
C TYR A 22 -8.28 -3.10 -29.42
N ALA A 23 -9.25 -4.02 -29.45
CA ALA A 23 -10.25 -4.03 -30.52
C ALA A 23 -11.11 -2.77 -30.48
N ALA A 24 -11.47 -2.26 -31.65
CA ALA A 24 -12.39 -1.13 -31.75
C ALA A 24 -13.75 -1.47 -31.12
N GLY A 25 -14.32 -0.54 -30.36
CA GLY A 25 -15.63 -0.70 -29.74
C GLY A 25 -15.72 -0.12 -28.33
N HIS A 26 -16.88 -0.34 -27.74
CA HIS A 26 -17.24 0.17 -26.41
C HIS A 26 -17.73 -0.97 -25.53
N LYS A 27 -17.32 -0.96 -24.27
CA LYS A 27 -17.75 -1.95 -23.29
C LYS A 27 -18.09 -1.24 -21.97
N ALA A 28 -19.31 -1.45 -21.51
CA ALA A 28 -19.73 -1.09 -20.16
C ALA A 28 -19.89 -2.37 -19.32
N SER A 29 -19.51 -2.31 -18.05
CA SER A 29 -19.63 -3.43 -17.13
C SER A 29 -20.12 -2.95 -15.76
N LEU A 30 -21.05 -3.70 -15.19
CA LEU A 30 -21.52 -3.56 -13.83
C LEU A 30 -21.25 -4.88 -13.11
N VAL A 31 -20.60 -4.80 -11.95
CA VAL A 31 -20.25 -5.99 -11.15
C VAL A 31 -20.71 -5.78 -9.72
N GLY A 32 -21.43 -6.74 -9.16
CA GLY A 32 -21.72 -6.86 -7.75
C GLY A 32 -20.76 -7.85 -7.08
N GLY A 33 -20.40 -7.61 -5.82
CA GLY A 33 -19.50 -8.47 -5.06
C GLY A 33 -19.83 -8.44 -3.57
N ASN A 34 -19.29 -9.39 -2.83
CA ASN A 34 -19.46 -9.49 -1.38
C ASN A 34 -18.11 -9.62 -0.65
N ARG A 35 -17.06 -8.98 -1.17
CA ARG A 35 -15.72 -8.98 -0.57
C ARG A 35 -15.31 -7.57 -0.15
N ASN A 36 -14.21 -7.06 -0.71
CA ASN A 36 -13.68 -5.74 -0.33
C ASN A 36 -14.58 -4.59 -0.80
N TYR A 37 -15.27 -4.75 -1.93
CA TYR A 37 -16.24 -3.79 -2.45
C TYR A 37 -17.55 -4.48 -2.81
N LEU A 38 -18.65 -3.72 -2.77
CA LEU A 38 -19.99 -4.21 -3.06
C LEU A 38 -20.36 -4.03 -4.54
N ALA A 39 -19.87 -2.96 -5.15
CA ALA A 39 -20.18 -2.68 -6.54
C ALA A 39 -19.00 -2.07 -7.29
N ARG A 40 -18.96 -2.33 -8.60
CA ARG A 40 -18.03 -1.73 -9.56
C ARG A 40 -18.77 -1.39 -10.84
N VAL A 41 -18.56 -0.17 -11.32
CA VAL A 41 -18.91 0.23 -12.68
C VAL A 41 -17.63 0.43 -13.46
N MET A 42 -17.63 0.08 -14.75
CA MET A 42 -16.49 0.26 -15.63
C MET A 42 -16.97 0.54 -17.06
N TYR A 43 -16.29 1.46 -17.72
CA TYR A 43 -16.44 1.72 -19.15
C TYR A 43 -15.08 1.70 -19.82
N THR A 44 -15.02 1.10 -21.01
CA THR A 44 -13.83 1.08 -21.88
C THR A 44 -14.27 1.40 -23.30
N GLY A 45 -13.56 2.31 -23.94
CA GLY A 45 -13.72 2.64 -25.36
C GLY A 45 -12.39 2.57 -26.08
N SER A 46 -12.39 2.05 -27.30
CA SER A 46 -11.21 2.00 -28.17
C SER A 46 -11.59 2.25 -29.62
N THR A 47 -10.72 2.98 -30.32
CA THR A 47 -10.88 3.18 -31.78
C THR A 47 -10.33 2.01 -32.58
N GLY A 48 -9.51 1.14 -31.98
CA GLY A 48 -8.61 0.27 -32.71
C GLY A 48 -7.59 1.07 -33.53
N LEU A 49 -6.82 0.43 -34.37
CA LEU A 49 -5.90 1.09 -35.29
C LEU A 49 -6.69 1.65 -36.50
N MET A 50 -6.73 2.97 -36.61
CA MET A 50 -7.41 3.69 -37.71
C MET A 50 -6.53 3.76 -38.95
N GLN A 51 -7.14 3.99 -40.12
CA GLN A 51 -6.43 4.09 -41.42
C GLN A 51 -5.35 5.18 -41.45
N ASN A 52 -5.54 6.25 -40.66
CA ASN A 52 -4.56 7.33 -40.54
C ASN A 52 -3.40 6.99 -39.58
N GLY A 53 -3.30 5.74 -39.09
CA GLY A 53 -2.26 5.24 -38.23
C GLY A 53 -2.38 5.64 -36.74
N TRP A 54 -3.48 6.27 -36.33
CA TRP A 54 -3.77 6.54 -34.93
C TRP A 54 -4.57 5.41 -34.28
N ALA A 55 -4.33 5.19 -32.98
CA ALA A 55 -5.19 4.39 -32.13
C ALA A 55 -5.35 5.09 -30.76
N PHE A 56 -6.55 5.05 -30.20
CA PHE A 56 -6.86 5.59 -28.88
C PHE A 56 -7.65 4.56 -28.07
N THR A 57 -7.32 4.43 -26.80
CA THR A 57 -8.06 3.59 -25.87
C THR A 57 -8.18 4.31 -24.53
N GLY A 58 -9.39 4.31 -23.98
CA GLY A 58 -9.66 4.87 -22.67
C GLY A 58 -10.53 3.95 -21.83
N SER A 59 -10.24 3.84 -20.56
CA SER A 59 -11.05 3.10 -19.59
C SER A 59 -11.14 3.88 -18.28
N ALA A 60 -12.34 3.87 -17.68
CA ALA A 60 -12.57 4.39 -16.34
C ALA A 60 -13.40 3.41 -15.54
N SER A 61 -13.13 3.30 -14.25
CA SER A 61 -13.92 2.47 -13.35
C SER A 61 -14.01 3.07 -11.96
N TYR A 62 -15.11 2.76 -11.26
CA TYR A 62 -15.29 3.09 -9.86
C TYR A 62 -15.75 1.86 -9.08
N ARG A 63 -15.12 1.63 -7.94
CA ARG A 63 -15.45 0.56 -6.99
C ARG A 63 -15.77 1.18 -5.66
N TRP A 64 -16.84 0.70 -5.02
CA TRP A 64 -17.23 1.25 -3.72
C TRP A 64 -17.86 0.22 -2.80
N ALA A 65 -17.70 0.48 -1.51
CA ALA A 65 -18.44 -0.12 -0.41
C ALA A 65 -18.42 0.84 0.77
N ASN A 66 -19.58 1.20 1.28
CA ASN A 66 -19.65 1.93 2.55
C ASN A 66 -19.26 1.05 3.73
N GLU A 67 -19.52 -0.25 3.61
CA GLU A 67 -19.02 -1.30 4.48
C GLU A 67 -18.81 -2.55 3.66
N GLY A 68 -17.61 -3.18 3.82
CA GLY A 68 -17.26 -4.45 3.19
C GLY A 68 -17.87 -5.63 3.95
N VAL A 69 -17.50 -6.87 3.53
CA VAL A 69 -17.88 -8.10 4.25
C VAL A 69 -17.33 -8.13 5.68
N ILE A 70 -16.21 -7.47 5.90
CA ILE A 70 -15.62 -7.28 7.23
C ILE A 70 -16.14 -5.96 7.80
N GLU A 71 -16.76 -6.04 8.97
CA GLU A 71 -17.35 -4.88 9.64
C GLU A 71 -16.31 -3.79 9.93
N GLY A 72 -16.71 -2.51 9.75
CA GLY A 72 -15.85 -1.36 9.94
C GLY A 72 -14.82 -1.15 8.82
N THR A 73 -14.88 -1.92 7.73
CA THR A 73 -14.11 -1.64 6.51
C THR A 73 -14.97 -0.89 5.50
N PHE A 74 -14.33 -0.05 4.70
CA PHE A 74 -14.94 0.60 3.55
C PHE A 74 -13.95 0.59 2.38
N TYR A 75 -14.44 0.86 1.17
CA TYR A 75 -13.61 0.85 -0.03
C TYR A 75 -14.13 1.87 -1.05
N ASN A 76 -13.28 2.82 -1.44
CA ASN A 76 -13.54 3.77 -2.50
C ASN A 76 -12.33 3.81 -3.43
N SER A 77 -12.54 3.51 -4.71
CA SER A 77 -11.44 3.50 -5.68
C SER A 77 -11.97 3.91 -7.06
N ALA A 78 -11.47 5.02 -7.56
CA ALA A 78 -11.56 5.36 -8.96
C ALA A 78 -10.33 4.83 -9.69
N ALA A 79 -10.47 4.43 -10.95
CA ALA A 79 -9.32 4.06 -11.76
C ALA A 79 -9.52 4.56 -13.19
N TYR A 80 -8.43 4.97 -13.83
CA TYR A 80 -8.39 5.35 -15.23
C TYR A 80 -7.22 4.68 -15.96
N PHE A 81 -7.39 4.49 -17.23
CA PHE A 81 -6.37 4.10 -18.19
C PHE A 81 -6.61 4.88 -19.49
N LEU A 82 -5.59 5.55 -20.00
CA LEU A 82 -5.64 6.26 -21.28
C LEU A 82 -4.41 5.86 -22.09
N ALA A 83 -4.61 5.50 -23.35
CA ALA A 83 -3.53 5.16 -24.27
C ALA A 83 -3.76 5.80 -25.63
N ALA A 84 -2.69 6.30 -26.21
CA ALA A 84 -2.63 6.78 -27.59
C ALA A 84 -1.43 6.18 -28.31
N GLU A 85 -1.60 5.85 -29.56
CA GLU A 85 -0.53 5.32 -30.42
C GLU A 85 -0.59 5.94 -31.78
N LYS A 86 0.58 6.26 -32.32
CA LYS A 86 0.74 6.69 -33.72
C LYS A 86 1.71 5.77 -34.40
N LYS A 87 1.22 5.06 -35.40
CA LYS A 87 2.02 4.37 -36.41
C LYS A 87 2.32 5.37 -37.52
N PHE A 88 3.57 5.83 -37.63
CA PHE A 88 3.99 6.83 -38.63
C PHE A 88 4.17 6.17 -40.01
N ASN A 89 4.74 4.97 -40.01
CA ASN A 89 4.96 4.11 -41.16
C ASN A 89 5.20 2.67 -40.69
N ASP A 90 5.62 1.77 -41.56
CA ASP A 90 5.87 0.36 -41.21
C ASP A 90 7.11 0.18 -40.28
N SER A 91 8.01 1.16 -40.25
CA SER A 91 9.21 1.11 -39.46
C SER A 91 9.06 1.76 -38.06
N HIS A 92 8.24 2.79 -37.94
CA HIS A 92 8.18 3.59 -36.70
C HIS A 92 6.78 3.69 -36.13
N SER A 93 6.64 3.39 -34.83
CA SER A 93 5.47 3.74 -34.06
C SER A 93 5.87 4.30 -32.68
N LEU A 94 5.04 5.20 -32.18
CA LEU A 94 5.17 5.80 -30.84
C LEU A 94 3.86 5.58 -30.09
N SER A 95 3.95 5.05 -28.89
CA SER A 95 2.82 4.88 -27.99
C SER A 95 3.05 5.59 -26.67
N ILE A 96 1.98 6.11 -26.09
CA ILE A 96 1.94 6.68 -24.76
C ILE A 96 0.75 6.08 -24.03
N ALA A 97 0.96 5.66 -22.79
CA ALA A 97 -0.13 5.21 -21.93
C ALA A 97 0.06 5.76 -20.51
N THR A 98 -1.05 6.15 -19.88
CA THR A 98 -1.08 6.61 -18.49
C THR A 98 -2.24 5.94 -17.77
N TRP A 99 -2.01 5.64 -16.49
CA TRP A 99 -3.02 5.04 -15.63
C TRP A 99 -2.81 5.44 -14.18
N GLY A 100 -3.84 5.29 -13.40
CA GLY A 100 -3.82 5.53 -11.96
C GLY A 100 -5.11 5.07 -11.31
N SER A 101 -5.04 4.85 -10.00
CA SER A 101 -6.18 4.39 -9.22
C SER A 101 -6.15 5.03 -7.82
N PRO A 102 -6.63 6.31 -7.68
CA PRO A 102 -6.83 6.87 -6.36
C PRO A 102 -7.76 5.97 -5.55
N THR A 103 -7.28 5.53 -4.40
CA THR A 103 -7.97 4.56 -3.55
C THR A 103 -7.91 4.99 -2.10
N GLU A 104 -9.05 4.99 -1.44
CA GLU A 104 -9.17 5.09 0.02
C GLU A 104 -9.91 3.85 0.53
N ARG A 105 -9.32 3.19 1.53
CA ARG A 105 -9.92 1.99 2.10
C ARG A 105 -9.56 1.81 3.56
N ALA A 106 -10.49 1.33 4.36
CA ALA A 106 -10.24 0.89 5.72
C ALA A 106 -9.74 -0.56 5.75
N GLN A 107 -8.84 -0.85 6.70
CA GLN A 107 -8.21 -2.15 6.84
C GLN A 107 -8.83 -2.96 7.97
N GLN A 108 -8.79 -4.27 7.79
CA GLN A 108 -8.94 -5.24 8.86
C GLN A 108 -7.57 -5.60 9.45
N ALA A 109 -7.55 -6.17 10.66
CA ALA A 109 -6.39 -6.81 11.26
C ALA A 109 -6.74 -8.22 11.70
N ALA A 110 -5.71 -9.07 11.76
CA ALA A 110 -5.82 -10.35 12.46
C ALA A 110 -5.94 -10.10 13.98
N ALA A 111 -6.59 -11.02 14.65
CA ALA A 111 -6.71 -11.07 16.10
C ALA A 111 -6.31 -12.48 16.60
N THR A 112 -6.21 -12.66 17.90
CA THR A 112 -5.96 -13.97 18.50
C THR A 112 -7.19 -14.87 18.39
N GLU A 113 -7.02 -16.18 18.45
CA GLU A 113 -8.14 -17.13 18.49
C GLU A 113 -9.09 -16.87 19.65
N GLU A 114 -8.56 -16.46 20.80
CA GLU A 114 -9.37 -16.05 21.95
C GLU A 114 -10.28 -14.85 21.61
N ALA A 115 -9.77 -13.83 20.92
CA ALA A 115 -10.57 -12.68 20.51
C ALA A 115 -11.65 -13.07 19.48
N TYR A 116 -11.35 -13.99 18.55
CA TYR A 116 -12.34 -14.53 17.62
C TYR A 116 -13.43 -15.33 18.34
N TRP A 117 -13.04 -16.17 19.30
CA TRP A 117 -13.98 -16.93 20.14
C TRP A 117 -14.88 -15.99 20.95
N LEU A 118 -14.30 -14.98 21.61
CA LEU A 118 -15.04 -13.99 22.39
C LEU A 118 -16.02 -13.18 21.53
N ALA A 119 -15.61 -12.84 20.30
CA ALA A 119 -16.44 -12.13 19.34
C ALA A 119 -17.50 -13.03 18.67
N GLY A 120 -17.33 -14.35 18.74
CA GLY A 120 -18.19 -15.33 18.07
C GLY A 120 -18.03 -15.34 16.55
N SER A 121 -16.90 -14.84 16.02
CA SER A 121 -16.69 -14.71 14.57
C SER A 121 -15.23 -14.51 14.18
N HIS A 122 -14.75 -15.25 13.18
CA HIS A 122 -13.46 -15.01 12.53
C HIS A 122 -13.47 -13.78 11.59
N TYR A 123 -14.62 -13.13 11.40
CA TYR A 123 -14.73 -11.84 10.71
C TYR A 123 -14.59 -10.64 11.67
N TYR A 124 -14.24 -10.89 12.94
CA TYR A 124 -13.97 -9.83 13.90
C TYR A 124 -12.82 -8.93 13.41
N ASN A 125 -13.03 -7.62 13.48
CA ASN A 125 -12.05 -6.62 13.10
C ASN A 125 -11.85 -5.63 14.26
N PRO A 126 -10.67 -5.63 14.91
CA PRO A 126 -10.39 -4.76 16.05
C PRO A 126 -10.04 -3.31 15.68
N ASN A 127 -9.84 -3.01 14.38
CA ASN A 127 -9.33 -1.70 13.94
C ASN A 127 -10.36 -0.57 13.99
N TRP A 128 -11.62 -0.84 14.27
CA TRP A 128 -12.67 0.16 14.26
C TRP A 128 -13.40 0.24 15.60
N GLY A 129 -14.10 1.32 15.80
CA GLY A 129 -14.99 1.54 16.94
C GLY A 129 -15.97 2.67 16.69
N TYR A 130 -16.77 2.99 17.70
CA TYR A 130 -17.73 4.07 17.62
C TYR A 130 -17.12 5.39 18.09
N GLN A 131 -17.32 6.44 17.31
CA GLN A 131 -17.08 7.83 17.65
C GLN A 131 -18.43 8.58 17.51
N GLN A 132 -19.00 9.03 18.60
CA GLN A 132 -20.30 9.68 18.62
C GLN A 132 -21.38 8.89 17.83
N GLY A 133 -21.40 7.57 18.03
CA GLY A 133 -22.32 6.66 17.37
C GLY A 133 -21.99 6.28 15.92
N LYS A 134 -20.96 6.87 15.29
CA LYS A 134 -20.51 6.55 13.93
C LYS A 134 -19.30 5.61 13.96
N LYS A 135 -19.25 4.67 13.02
CA LYS A 135 -18.07 3.78 12.87
C LYS A 135 -16.88 4.59 12.34
N ARG A 136 -15.74 4.46 13.04
CA ARG A 136 -14.45 5.00 12.64
C ARG A 136 -13.41 3.90 12.70
N ASN A 137 -12.64 3.72 11.62
CA ASN A 137 -11.53 2.79 11.55
C ASN A 137 -10.22 3.54 11.79
N ALA A 138 -9.32 2.97 12.60
CA ALA A 138 -8.01 3.56 12.92
C ALA A 138 -6.96 3.33 11.83
N ARG A 139 -7.21 2.35 10.92
CA ARG A 139 -6.29 1.99 9.84
C ARG A 139 -6.93 2.23 8.48
N VAL A 140 -6.68 3.41 7.94
CA VAL A 140 -7.15 3.84 6.62
C VAL A 140 -5.95 3.99 5.70
N VAL A 141 -5.99 3.31 4.57
CA VAL A 141 -5.00 3.42 3.49
C VAL A 141 -5.51 4.42 2.47
N ASN A 142 -4.67 5.38 2.13
CA ASN A 142 -4.81 6.23 0.96
C ASN A 142 -3.66 5.92 0.00
N SER A 143 -3.98 5.63 -1.25
CA SER A 143 -2.99 5.36 -2.28
C SER A 143 -3.39 5.98 -3.61
N TYR A 144 -2.41 6.55 -4.31
CA TYR A 144 -2.55 7.00 -5.70
C TYR A 144 -1.21 6.89 -6.40
N GLU A 145 -1.16 6.08 -7.46
CA GLU A 145 0.07 5.79 -8.21
C GLU A 145 -0.09 6.15 -9.70
N PRO A 146 -0.15 7.46 -10.05
CA PRO A 146 -0.14 7.87 -11.43
C PRO A 146 1.14 7.41 -12.12
N SER A 147 0.96 6.74 -13.24
CA SER A 147 2.04 6.14 -14.01
C SER A 147 1.93 6.53 -15.48
N LEU A 148 3.06 6.67 -16.13
CA LEU A 148 3.20 7.00 -17.55
C LEU A 148 4.22 6.06 -18.18
N VAL A 149 3.90 5.54 -19.36
CA VAL A 149 4.86 4.85 -20.23
C VAL A 149 4.82 5.45 -21.63
N ILE A 150 6.00 5.70 -22.18
CA ILE A 150 6.19 6.11 -23.58
C ILE A 150 7.04 5.04 -24.22
N THR A 151 6.60 4.48 -25.34
CA THR A 151 7.34 3.42 -26.04
C THR A 151 7.50 3.79 -27.52
N TRP A 152 8.73 3.76 -27.98
CA TRP A 152 9.08 3.87 -29.38
C TRP A 152 9.49 2.50 -29.91
N ASP A 153 8.76 2.01 -30.90
CA ASP A 153 9.07 0.81 -31.66
C ASP A 153 9.71 1.23 -33.00
N TYR A 154 10.88 0.66 -33.29
CA TYR A 154 11.62 0.87 -34.54
C TYR A 154 12.00 -0.44 -35.18
N ASN A 155 11.33 -0.81 -36.29
CA ASN A 155 11.71 -1.91 -37.15
C ASN A 155 12.85 -1.43 -38.07
N ILE A 156 14.10 -1.73 -37.69
CA ILE A 156 15.30 -1.32 -38.45
C ILE A 156 15.31 -2.00 -39.82
N ASN A 157 14.98 -3.28 -39.83
CA ASN A 157 14.77 -4.12 -41.00
C ASN A 157 13.98 -5.38 -40.60
N ASP A 158 13.80 -6.34 -41.52
CA ASP A 158 13.02 -7.57 -41.28
C ASP A 158 13.59 -8.48 -40.20
N LYS A 159 14.85 -8.27 -39.80
CA LYS A 159 15.56 -9.09 -38.79
C LYS A 159 15.86 -8.35 -37.49
N MET A 160 15.70 -7.04 -37.45
CA MET A 160 16.13 -6.23 -36.33
C MET A 160 15.04 -5.26 -35.91
N LYS A 161 14.66 -5.36 -34.63
CA LYS A 161 13.68 -4.46 -34.01
C LYS A 161 14.25 -3.86 -32.72
N LEU A 162 14.24 -2.53 -32.64
CA LEU A 162 14.56 -1.76 -31.44
C LEU A 162 13.28 -1.33 -30.76
N ILE A 163 13.21 -1.53 -29.44
CA ILE A 163 12.10 -1.03 -28.60
C ILE A 163 12.73 -0.20 -27.48
N THR A 164 12.41 1.07 -27.43
CA THR A 164 12.88 1.97 -26.37
C THR A 164 11.66 2.49 -25.60
N SER A 165 11.70 2.36 -24.27
CA SER A 165 10.58 2.76 -23.41
C SER A 165 11.08 3.61 -22.26
N PHE A 166 10.37 4.69 -21.99
CA PHE A 166 10.48 5.49 -20.78
C PHE A 166 9.29 5.20 -19.89
N PHE A 167 9.53 4.99 -18.60
CA PHE A 167 8.50 4.82 -17.58
C PHE A 167 8.72 5.84 -16.46
N GLY A 168 7.65 6.51 -16.06
CA GLY A 168 7.62 7.39 -14.90
C GLY A 168 6.43 7.05 -14.00
N LYS A 169 6.67 7.04 -12.68
CA LYS A 169 5.64 6.81 -11.66
C LYS A 169 5.89 7.70 -10.45
N TYR A 170 4.82 8.30 -9.95
CA TYR A 170 4.80 8.89 -8.61
C TYR A 170 3.79 8.13 -7.75
N SER A 171 4.27 7.39 -6.76
CA SER A 171 3.45 6.64 -5.82
C SER A 171 3.28 7.47 -4.56
N MET A 172 2.04 7.80 -4.22
CA MET A 172 1.62 8.35 -2.94
C MET A 172 0.92 7.25 -2.17
N TYR A 173 1.56 6.74 -1.12
CA TYR A 173 1.00 5.68 -0.30
C TYR A 173 1.08 6.03 1.17
N SER A 174 -0.06 6.05 1.84
CA SER A 174 -0.09 6.29 3.27
C SER A 174 -1.08 5.38 3.99
N THR A 175 -0.79 5.12 5.26
CA THR A 175 -1.68 4.39 6.16
C THR A 175 -1.75 5.06 7.51
N SER A 176 -2.97 5.26 8.04
CA SER A 176 -3.14 5.74 9.40
C SER A 176 -2.87 4.63 10.43
N ALA A 177 -2.49 5.01 11.62
CA ALA A 177 -2.29 4.12 12.76
C ALA A 177 -2.61 4.86 14.06
N LEU A 178 -3.25 4.15 14.99
CA LEU A 178 -3.47 4.65 16.34
C LEU A 178 -2.16 4.60 17.13
N GLY A 179 -1.83 5.69 17.79
CA GLY A 179 -0.70 5.84 18.69
C GLY A 179 -1.13 6.26 20.10
N TRP A 180 -0.29 6.00 21.09
CA TRP A 180 -0.48 6.45 22.47
C TRP A 180 0.85 6.67 23.17
N ASN A 181 0.86 7.54 24.16
CA ASN A 181 2.04 8.01 24.87
C ASN A 181 1.94 7.78 26.37
N GLY A 182 3.10 7.84 27.02
CA GLY A 182 3.23 7.79 28.48
C GLY A 182 2.64 6.52 29.06
N ASN A 183 1.93 6.67 30.18
CA ASN A 183 1.27 5.59 30.88
C ASN A 183 -0.17 5.33 30.37
N ALA A 184 -0.53 5.84 29.19
CA ALA A 184 -1.82 5.55 28.60
C ALA A 184 -1.94 4.05 28.30
N ALA A 185 -3.06 3.46 28.74
CA ALA A 185 -3.33 2.06 28.46
C ALA A 185 -3.43 1.79 26.95
N ASP A 186 -3.00 0.61 26.50
CA ASP A 186 -3.18 0.19 25.12
C ASP A 186 -4.68 0.22 24.76
N PRO A 187 -5.10 1.07 23.82
CA PRO A 187 -6.51 1.23 23.48
C PRO A 187 -7.09 0.11 22.63
N ARG A 188 -6.24 -0.83 22.19
CA ARG A 188 -6.68 -1.93 21.32
C ARG A 188 -7.41 -2.99 22.15
N PRO A 189 -8.67 -3.28 21.86
CA PRO A 189 -9.44 -4.24 22.67
C PRO A 189 -8.84 -5.66 22.63
N HIS A 190 -8.22 -6.06 21.52
CA HIS A 190 -7.60 -7.38 21.33
C HIS A 190 -6.15 -7.46 21.80
N TYR A 191 -5.64 -6.43 22.48
CA TYR A 191 -4.32 -6.50 23.11
C TYR A 191 -4.35 -7.56 24.21
N TYR A 192 -3.34 -8.43 24.26
CA TYR A 192 -3.38 -9.62 25.10
C TYR A 192 -3.66 -9.34 26.59
N GLN A 193 -3.15 -8.22 27.13
CA GLN A 193 -3.40 -7.79 28.51
C GLN A 193 -4.86 -7.33 28.76
N ASN A 194 -5.65 -7.11 27.73
CA ASN A 194 -7.07 -6.75 27.83
C ASN A 194 -7.99 -7.98 27.72
N LEU A 195 -7.43 -9.14 27.37
CA LEU A 195 -8.19 -10.38 27.21
C LEU A 195 -8.37 -11.11 28.54
N PRO A 196 -9.41 -11.96 28.68
CA PRO A 196 -9.61 -12.78 29.88
C PRO A 196 -8.40 -13.63 30.26
N SER A 197 -7.70 -14.21 29.27
CA SER A 197 -6.49 -15.03 29.49
C SER A 197 -5.32 -14.27 30.12
N ALA A 198 -5.38 -12.95 30.22
CA ALA A 198 -4.38 -12.16 30.96
C ALA A 198 -4.52 -12.27 32.49
N ALA A 199 -5.66 -12.73 33.00
CA ALA A 199 -5.87 -12.89 34.43
C ALA A 199 -5.03 -14.04 35.02
N TYR A 200 -4.91 -15.13 34.24
CA TYR A 200 -4.05 -16.28 34.57
C TYR A 200 -3.79 -17.09 33.30
N ASP A 201 -2.79 -17.99 33.31
CA ASP A 201 -2.50 -18.87 32.18
C ASP A 201 -3.57 -19.97 32.03
N VAL A 202 -4.58 -19.67 31.20
CA VAL A 202 -5.70 -20.60 30.91
C VAL A 202 -5.26 -21.81 30.07
N TRP A 203 -4.04 -21.81 29.54
CA TRP A 203 -3.49 -22.90 28.70
C TRP A 203 -2.64 -23.89 29.52
N ASP A 204 -2.19 -23.49 30.74
CA ASP A 204 -1.57 -24.43 31.64
C ASP A 204 -2.63 -25.24 32.38
N LEU A 205 -2.87 -26.46 31.91
CA LEU A 205 -3.85 -27.38 32.52
C LEU A 205 -3.54 -27.83 33.94
N ASN A 206 -2.30 -27.58 34.41
CA ASN A 206 -1.88 -27.87 35.80
C ASN A 206 -2.00 -26.67 36.72
N TYR A 207 -2.25 -25.48 36.19
CA TYR A 207 -2.45 -24.27 36.96
C TYR A 207 -3.84 -24.22 37.58
N THR A 208 -3.91 -23.96 38.88
CA THR A 208 -5.18 -23.75 39.58
C THR A 208 -5.28 -22.25 39.93
N PRO A 209 -6.17 -21.49 39.27
CA PRO A 209 -6.30 -20.07 39.58
C PRO A 209 -6.82 -19.83 40.99
N THR A 210 -6.40 -18.74 41.57
CA THR A 210 -6.97 -18.22 42.80
C THR A 210 -8.39 -17.68 42.56
N ASP A 211 -9.16 -17.46 43.63
CA ASP A 211 -10.52 -16.89 43.53
C ASP A 211 -10.48 -15.47 42.92
N ASP A 212 -9.45 -14.67 43.22
CA ASP A 212 -9.27 -13.33 42.66
C ASP A 212 -8.96 -13.36 41.15
N GLU A 213 -8.08 -14.27 40.71
CA GLU A 213 -7.77 -14.46 39.29
C GLU A 213 -8.98 -14.94 38.51
N LEU A 214 -9.76 -15.85 39.08
CA LEU A 214 -10.99 -16.34 38.47
C LEU A 214 -12.06 -15.24 38.37
N ALA A 215 -12.15 -14.38 39.40
CA ALA A 215 -13.05 -13.22 39.40
C ALA A 215 -12.65 -12.19 38.34
N ASP A 216 -11.34 -11.88 38.20
CA ASP A 216 -10.84 -10.99 37.14
C ASP A 216 -11.10 -11.57 35.73
N TYR A 217 -10.83 -12.87 35.54
CA TYR A 217 -11.14 -13.57 34.29
C TYR A 217 -12.61 -13.42 33.91
N ASN A 218 -13.52 -13.71 34.84
CA ASN A 218 -14.96 -13.64 34.60
C ASN A 218 -15.42 -12.19 34.30
N THR A 219 -14.87 -11.20 35.00
CA THR A 219 -15.15 -9.79 34.79
C THR A 219 -14.79 -9.36 33.36
N ARG A 220 -13.59 -9.73 32.90
CA ARG A 220 -13.12 -9.44 31.52
C ARG A 220 -13.97 -10.17 30.47
N LEU A 221 -14.31 -11.44 30.76
CA LEU A 221 -15.15 -12.27 29.87
C LEU A 221 -16.54 -11.64 29.70
N GLU A 222 -17.17 -11.24 30.78
CA GLU A 222 -18.48 -10.58 30.76
C GLU A 222 -18.40 -9.22 30.04
N TYR A 223 -17.38 -8.40 30.33
CA TYR A 223 -17.15 -7.14 29.64
C TYR A 223 -17.09 -7.34 28.11
N TRP A 224 -16.28 -8.28 27.64
CA TRP A 224 -16.14 -8.58 26.21
C TRP A 224 -17.44 -9.08 25.56
N LYS A 225 -18.20 -9.92 26.25
CA LYS A 225 -19.44 -10.55 25.73
C LYS A 225 -20.65 -9.66 25.83
N SER A 226 -20.73 -8.76 26.80
CA SER A 226 -21.91 -7.96 27.11
C SER A 226 -22.30 -6.98 25.98
N SER A 227 -21.33 -6.45 25.24
CA SER A 227 -21.59 -5.47 24.19
C SER A 227 -20.57 -5.55 23.05
N LYS A 228 -21.04 -5.34 21.82
CA LYS A 228 -20.15 -5.15 20.68
C LYS A 228 -19.20 -3.96 20.87
N ALA A 229 -19.67 -2.87 21.47
CA ALA A 229 -18.86 -1.68 21.70
C ALA A 229 -17.65 -1.95 22.59
N ASN A 230 -17.78 -2.86 23.57
CA ASN A 230 -16.72 -3.20 24.52
C ASN A 230 -15.53 -3.92 23.85
N ARG A 231 -15.76 -4.57 22.71
CA ARG A 231 -14.71 -5.26 21.94
C ARG A 231 -14.23 -4.48 20.71
N GLN A 232 -14.55 -3.19 20.65
CA GLN A 232 -14.11 -2.27 19.61
C GLN A 232 -13.35 -1.08 20.22
N LEU A 233 -12.67 -0.30 19.36
CA LEU A 233 -11.96 0.90 19.80
C LEU A 233 -12.94 1.89 20.43
N ASN A 234 -12.61 2.38 21.63
CA ASN A 234 -13.40 3.40 22.31
C ASN A 234 -12.86 4.80 22.00
N TRP A 235 -13.27 5.35 20.84
CA TRP A 235 -12.85 6.68 20.40
C TRP A 235 -13.27 7.78 21.36
N ASP A 236 -14.49 7.70 21.88
CA ASP A 236 -15.02 8.73 22.79
C ASP A 236 -14.21 8.78 24.11
N TYR A 237 -13.76 7.61 24.59
CA TYR A 237 -12.86 7.55 25.74
C TYR A 237 -11.48 8.17 25.44
N MET A 238 -10.92 7.95 24.27
CA MET A 238 -9.61 8.52 23.89
C MET A 238 -9.67 10.05 23.83
N TYR A 239 -10.76 10.62 23.28
CA TYR A 239 -11.02 12.06 23.33
C TYR A 239 -11.18 12.57 24.76
N PHE A 240 -11.95 11.88 25.59
CA PHE A 240 -12.14 12.23 26.98
C PHE A 240 -10.81 12.22 27.76
N ALA A 241 -9.98 11.19 27.58
CA ALA A 241 -8.69 11.09 28.24
C ALA A 241 -7.74 12.24 27.85
N ASN A 242 -7.70 12.61 26.57
CA ASN A 242 -6.94 13.78 26.11
C ASN A 242 -7.47 15.10 26.69
N GLN A 243 -8.79 15.27 26.82
CA GLN A 243 -9.37 16.45 27.46
C GLN A 243 -8.98 16.54 28.94
N GLN A 244 -8.96 15.42 29.67
CA GLN A 244 -8.46 15.39 31.05
C GLN A 244 -6.97 15.74 31.12
N ALA A 245 -6.15 15.22 30.22
CA ALA A 245 -4.73 15.58 30.11
C ALA A 245 -4.54 17.09 29.84
N ASN A 246 -5.32 17.67 28.91
CA ASN A 246 -5.30 19.11 28.65
C ASN A 246 -5.61 19.95 29.89
N ALA A 247 -6.64 19.56 30.67
CA ALA A 247 -7.02 20.26 31.89
C ALA A 247 -5.92 20.22 32.96
N ALA A 248 -5.11 19.17 32.96
CA ALA A 248 -3.94 19.01 33.83
C ALA A 248 -2.66 19.65 33.27
N GLY A 249 -2.71 20.28 32.09
CA GLY A 249 -1.51 20.82 31.39
C GLY A 249 -0.57 19.74 30.85
N GLY A 250 -1.07 18.50 30.69
CA GLY A 250 -0.31 17.34 30.28
C GLY A 250 -0.18 17.19 28.76
N GLU A 251 0.57 16.17 28.37
CA GLU A 251 0.80 15.76 26.98
C GLU A 251 -0.39 14.94 26.41
N CYS A 252 -0.47 14.89 25.08
CA CYS A 252 -1.36 14.01 24.34
C CYS A 252 -1.18 12.54 24.77
N LEU A 253 -2.27 11.89 25.14
CA LEU A 253 -2.27 10.46 25.49
C LEU A 253 -2.52 9.56 24.30
N TYR A 254 -3.51 9.92 23.46
CA TYR A 254 -3.92 9.14 22.28
C TYR A 254 -3.97 10.04 21.04
N TYR A 255 -3.49 9.52 19.92
CA TYR A 255 -3.45 10.23 18.64
C TYR A 255 -3.55 9.26 17.47
N VAL A 256 -3.81 9.78 16.28
CA VAL A 256 -3.70 9.05 15.03
C VAL A 256 -2.54 9.63 14.22
N GLU A 257 -1.58 8.80 13.86
CA GLU A 257 -0.50 9.13 12.94
C GLU A 257 -0.81 8.60 11.54
N ARG A 258 -0.17 9.19 10.53
CA ARG A 258 -0.19 8.71 9.16
C ARG A 258 1.24 8.46 8.70
N ARG A 259 1.52 7.23 8.30
CA ARG A 259 2.83 6.81 7.78
C ARG A 259 2.78 6.87 6.26
N HIS A 260 3.72 7.62 5.69
CA HIS A 260 3.86 7.83 4.25
C HIS A 260 5.05 7.03 3.72
N ASN A 261 4.84 6.36 2.58
CA ASN A 261 5.84 5.65 1.82
C ASN A 261 5.69 6.06 0.36
N ASP A 262 6.03 7.32 0.08
CA ASP A 262 5.92 7.89 -1.25
C ASP A 262 7.13 7.49 -2.10
N GLN A 263 6.95 7.37 -3.41
CA GLN A 263 8.02 6.93 -4.29
C GLN A 263 7.95 7.64 -5.64
N LEU A 264 9.07 8.20 -6.07
CA LEU A 264 9.26 8.72 -7.42
C LEU A 264 10.20 7.79 -8.18
N THR A 265 9.74 7.24 -9.31
CA THR A 265 10.51 6.28 -10.10
C THR A 265 10.55 6.71 -11.56
N PHE A 266 11.74 6.65 -12.14
CA PHE A 266 11.95 6.78 -13.58
C PHE A 266 12.79 5.62 -14.10
N ASN A 267 12.39 5.05 -15.23
CA ASN A 267 13.14 4.00 -15.90
C ASN A 267 13.21 4.28 -17.40
N LEU A 268 14.38 4.06 -17.97
CA LEU A 268 14.60 4.04 -19.41
C LEU A 268 15.11 2.65 -19.79
N GLY A 269 14.42 1.98 -20.70
CA GLY A 269 14.82 0.68 -21.21
C GLY A 269 14.92 0.72 -22.73
N SER A 270 15.97 0.13 -23.29
CA SER A 270 16.12 -0.04 -24.73
C SER A 270 16.53 -1.48 -25.02
N THR A 271 15.81 -2.13 -25.92
CA THR A 271 15.98 -3.55 -26.23
C THR A 271 16.06 -3.74 -27.74
N LEU A 272 17.17 -4.29 -28.22
CA LEU A 272 17.38 -4.67 -29.60
C LEU A 272 17.17 -6.17 -29.76
N ASN A 273 16.13 -6.56 -30.50
CA ASN A 273 15.85 -7.93 -30.89
C ASN A 273 16.43 -8.20 -32.28
N ILE A 274 17.14 -9.33 -32.42
CA ILE A 274 17.86 -9.71 -33.63
C ILE A 274 17.49 -11.15 -34.01
N ASP A 275 16.98 -11.34 -35.22
CA ASP A 275 16.77 -12.64 -35.84
C ASP A 275 17.99 -12.95 -36.71
N PHE A 276 19.03 -13.61 -36.16
CA PHE A 276 20.25 -13.96 -36.92
C PHE A 276 19.93 -14.91 -38.07
N ASN A 277 19.10 -15.90 -37.81
CA ASN A 277 18.57 -16.85 -38.80
C ASN A 277 17.35 -17.55 -38.20
N ARG A 278 16.75 -18.49 -38.97
CA ARG A 278 15.52 -19.22 -38.53
C ARG A 278 15.65 -19.99 -37.21
N TYR A 279 16.89 -20.27 -36.75
CA TYR A 279 17.15 -21.03 -35.52
C TYR A 279 17.67 -20.20 -34.39
N ASN A 280 18.24 -19.03 -34.67
CA ASN A 280 18.96 -18.23 -33.69
C ASN A 280 18.38 -16.83 -33.57
N LYS A 281 17.96 -16.47 -32.37
CA LYS A 281 17.48 -15.13 -31.99
C LYS A 281 18.30 -14.59 -30.83
N GLY A 282 18.62 -13.31 -30.89
CA GLY A 282 19.31 -12.61 -29.81
C GLY A 282 18.54 -11.39 -29.36
N THR A 283 18.74 -11.04 -28.11
CA THR A 283 18.21 -9.80 -27.53
C THR A 283 19.30 -9.13 -26.70
N VAL A 284 19.62 -7.88 -27.02
CA VAL A 284 20.50 -7.02 -26.24
C VAL A 284 19.64 -5.94 -25.58
N GLY A 285 19.85 -5.68 -24.30
CA GLY A 285 19.08 -4.63 -23.64
C GLY A 285 19.89 -3.84 -22.63
N LEU A 286 19.61 -2.54 -22.56
CA LEU A 286 20.07 -1.59 -21.56
C LEU A 286 18.86 -1.11 -20.76
N GLN A 287 19.02 -1.09 -19.43
CA GLN A 287 18.02 -0.52 -18.53
C GLN A 287 18.72 0.43 -17.57
N LEU A 288 18.17 1.64 -17.45
CA LEU A 288 18.60 2.66 -16.50
C LEU A 288 17.41 3.03 -15.63
N GLY A 289 17.59 3.06 -14.33
CA GLY A 289 16.52 3.38 -13.39
C GLY A 289 17.00 4.25 -12.25
N THR A 290 16.13 5.12 -11.80
CA THR A 290 16.28 5.88 -10.54
C THR A 290 14.99 5.84 -9.77
N THR A 291 15.10 5.63 -8.46
CA THR A 291 13.98 5.61 -7.54
C THR A 291 14.35 6.40 -6.29
N ARG A 292 13.50 7.35 -5.91
CA ARG A 292 13.54 8.05 -4.63
C ARG A 292 12.36 7.60 -3.80
N GLY A 293 12.60 6.91 -2.69
CA GLY A 293 11.61 6.58 -1.67
C GLY A 293 11.63 7.63 -0.57
N MET A 294 10.49 8.22 -0.27
CA MET A 294 10.31 9.24 0.76
C MET A 294 9.48 8.63 1.89
N HIS A 295 10.10 8.52 3.06
CA HIS A 295 9.52 7.87 4.23
C HIS A 295 9.38 8.89 5.35
N TYR A 296 8.16 9.22 5.71
CA TYR A 296 7.88 10.19 6.75
C TYR A 296 6.55 9.88 7.45
N LYS A 297 6.32 10.56 8.57
CA LYS A 297 5.14 10.38 9.38
C LYS A 297 4.51 11.75 9.68
N THR A 298 3.19 11.85 9.55
CA THR A 298 2.44 13.07 9.89
C THR A 298 1.45 12.81 11.01
N MET A 299 1.14 13.85 11.78
CA MET A 299 0.07 13.84 12.76
C MET A 299 -1.28 13.95 12.04
N ASP A 300 -2.06 12.86 12.03
CA ASP A 300 -3.34 12.80 11.31
C ASP A 300 -4.47 13.39 12.19
N ASP A 301 -4.50 13.05 13.49
CA ASP A 301 -5.50 13.56 14.43
C ASP A 301 -4.96 13.49 15.88
N LEU A 302 -5.00 14.60 16.59
CA LEU A 302 -4.61 14.69 17.99
C LEU A 302 -5.68 14.21 18.97
N LEU A 303 -6.85 13.79 18.46
CA LEU A 303 -8.01 13.34 19.26
C LEU A 303 -8.37 14.35 20.38
N GLY A 304 -8.37 15.65 20.04
CA GLY A 304 -8.70 16.73 20.96
C GLY A 304 -7.59 17.11 21.97
N ALA A 305 -6.38 16.56 21.84
CA ALA A 305 -5.25 17.01 22.63
C ALA A 305 -4.72 18.36 22.12
N ASN A 306 -4.22 19.19 23.05
CA ASN A 306 -3.65 20.51 22.79
C ASN A 306 -2.13 20.49 22.63
N LYS A 307 -1.46 19.44 23.11
CA LYS A 307 0.00 19.40 23.20
C LYS A 307 0.53 18.00 22.87
N TYR A 308 1.46 17.93 21.91
CA TYR A 308 2.24 16.76 21.57
C TYR A 308 3.69 17.19 21.31
N THR A 309 4.61 16.67 22.13
CA THR A 309 6.04 16.97 21.98
C THR A 309 6.72 15.87 21.17
N ASP A 310 7.52 16.26 20.16
CA ASP A 310 8.19 15.34 19.22
C ASP A 310 9.46 14.76 19.84
N ILE A 311 9.26 13.71 20.65
CA ILE A 311 10.34 12.95 21.29
C ILE A 311 10.19 11.45 21.05
N ASP A 312 11.32 10.73 21.06
CA ASP A 312 11.31 9.27 21.07
C ASP A 312 10.94 8.74 22.47
N LYS A 313 9.68 8.37 22.60
CA LYS A 313 9.12 7.85 23.85
C LYS A 313 9.77 6.57 24.36
N PHE A 314 10.44 5.80 23.50
CA PHE A 314 11.14 4.59 23.91
C PHE A 314 12.47 4.93 24.59
N SER A 315 13.17 5.96 24.12
CA SER A 315 14.42 6.43 24.70
C SER A 315 14.24 7.18 26.03
N VAL A 316 13.03 7.65 26.34
CA VAL A 316 12.74 8.39 27.60
C VAL A 316 13.04 7.55 28.84
N GLY A 317 12.80 6.22 28.79
CA GLY A 317 13.09 5.32 29.90
C GLY A 317 14.58 5.22 30.24
N ASP A 318 15.45 5.30 29.21
CA ASP A 318 16.89 5.13 29.35
C ASP A 318 17.60 6.46 29.65
N PHE A 319 17.15 7.57 29.03
CA PHE A 319 17.87 8.84 29.05
C PHE A 319 17.15 9.98 29.78
N GLY A 320 15.87 9.80 30.12
CA GLY A 320 15.02 10.82 30.72
C GLY A 320 14.47 11.83 29.71
N ILE A 321 13.28 12.38 30.00
CA ILE A 321 12.50 13.22 29.09
C ILE A 321 13.19 14.51 28.63
N ASN A 322 14.12 15.03 29.43
CA ASN A 322 14.84 16.29 29.16
C ASN A 322 16.19 16.06 28.45
N SER A 323 16.52 14.85 28.08
CA SER A 323 17.77 14.51 27.40
C SER A 323 17.73 14.89 25.92
N ASP A 324 18.85 15.35 25.38
CA ASP A 324 19.00 15.56 23.93
C ASP A 324 18.88 14.24 23.14
N TYR A 325 19.15 13.09 23.77
CA TYR A 325 19.05 11.77 23.15
C TYR A 325 17.62 11.30 22.87
N VAL A 326 16.61 11.97 23.43
CA VAL A 326 15.20 11.66 23.15
C VAL A 326 14.60 12.52 22.05
N GLN A 327 15.33 13.51 21.54
CA GLN A 327 14.83 14.40 20.51
C GLN A 327 14.80 13.72 19.13
N ASN A 328 13.63 13.72 18.46
CA ASN A 328 13.52 13.29 17.06
C ASN A 328 14.08 14.35 16.10
N ASP A 329 13.96 15.62 16.46
CA ASP A 329 14.51 16.77 15.72
C ASP A 329 15.51 17.49 16.63
N VAL A 330 16.81 17.21 16.41
CA VAL A 330 17.89 17.77 17.23
C VAL A 330 18.12 19.27 16.98
N ASP A 331 17.71 19.78 15.84
CA ASP A 331 17.80 21.18 15.50
C ASP A 331 16.66 22.01 16.13
N ASN A 332 15.53 21.36 16.45
CA ASN A 332 14.38 21.97 17.09
C ASN A 332 13.90 21.12 18.29
N PRO A 333 14.65 21.07 19.37
CA PRO A 333 14.33 20.23 20.53
C PRO A 333 12.97 20.61 21.15
N ASN A 334 12.24 19.61 21.62
CA ASN A 334 10.90 19.75 22.20
C ASN A 334 9.87 20.40 21.28
N ARG A 335 10.02 20.21 19.97
CA ARG A 335 9.09 20.74 18.96
C ARG A 335 7.66 20.28 19.27
N GLN A 336 6.73 21.24 19.24
CA GLN A 336 5.30 20.96 19.38
C GLN A 336 4.71 20.62 18.04
N ILE A 337 3.93 19.57 17.97
CA ILE A 337 3.35 19.01 16.75
C ILE A 337 1.87 19.34 16.67
N ALA A 338 1.49 19.98 15.58
CA ALA A 338 0.09 20.21 15.18
C ALA A 338 -0.38 19.15 14.18
N GLN A 339 -1.68 19.12 13.94
CA GLN A 339 -2.26 18.26 12.89
C GLN A 339 -1.68 18.63 11.52
N GLY A 340 -1.22 17.62 10.78
CA GLY A 340 -0.57 17.75 9.48
C GLY A 340 0.96 17.88 9.53
N ASP A 341 1.56 18.17 10.68
CA ASP A 341 3.01 18.27 10.81
C ASP A 341 3.70 16.92 10.64
N ILE A 342 4.89 16.97 10.04
CA ILE A 342 5.82 15.83 10.01
C ILE A 342 6.48 15.70 11.38
N PHE A 343 6.56 14.47 11.91
CA PHE A 343 7.19 14.19 13.20
C PHE A 343 7.79 12.78 13.25
N GLY A 344 8.62 12.53 14.26
CA GLY A 344 9.22 11.22 14.51
C GLY A 344 10.34 10.90 13.52
N TYR A 345 10.02 10.61 12.27
CA TYR A 345 11.01 10.34 11.22
C TYR A 345 10.64 10.99 9.90
N ASN A 346 11.67 11.38 9.15
CA ASN A 346 11.58 11.90 7.78
C ASN A 346 12.91 11.62 7.07
N TYR A 347 12.91 10.66 6.13
CA TYR A 347 14.12 10.29 5.41
C TYR A 347 13.83 9.83 3.98
N ASP A 348 14.83 9.98 3.12
CA ASP A 348 14.77 9.55 1.73
C ASP A 348 15.79 8.43 1.46
N ILE A 349 15.39 7.50 0.61
CA ILE A 349 16.28 6.47 0.07
C ILE A 349 16.33 6.65 -1.45
N ASN A 350 17.53 6.86 -1.99
CA ASN A 350 17.75 6.97 -3.42
C ASN A 350 18.46 5.73 -3.94
N VAL A 351 17.88 5.09 -4.96
CA VAL A 351 18.44 3.91 -5.62
C VAL A 351 18.59 4.21 -7.09
N ASN A 352 19.82 4.09 -7.59
CA ASN A 352 20.11 4.16 -9.01
C ASN A 352 20.53 2.76 -9.50
N LYS A 353 20.09 2.40 -10.69
CA LYS A 353 20.32 1.08 -11.24
C LYS A 353 20.67 1.18 -12.71
N ALA A 354 21.70 0.46 -13.13
CA ALA A 354 22.05 0.27 -14.53
C ALA A 354 22.19 -1.23 -14.81
N THR A 355 21.55 -1.73 -15.86
CA THR A 355 21.64 -3.13 -16.25
C THR A 355 21.88 -3.25 -17.75
N LEU A 356 22.92 -3.99 -18.12
CA LEU A 356 23.16 -4.42 -19.49
C LEU A 356 22.97 -5.94 -19.56
N PHE A 357 22.19 -6.42 -20.52
CA PHE A 357 21.96 -7.86 -20.66
C PHE A 357 22.02 -8.32 -22.12
N TYR A 358 22.36 -9.58 -22.31
CA TYR A 358 22.23 -10.31 -23.55
C TYR A 358 21.49 -11.62 -23.33
N GLN A 359 20.57 -11.95 -24.23
CA GLN A 359 19.84 -13.21 -24.23
C GLN A 359 19.95 -13.86 -25.60
N HIS A 360 20.09 -15.17 -25.62
CA HIS A 360 20.13 -15.94 -26.85
C HIS A 360 19.16 -17.11 -26.78
N LEU A 361 18.39 -17.29 -27.85
CA LEU A 361 17.49 -18.42 -28.04
C LEU A 361 17.92 -19.18 -29.29
N PHE A 362 18.26 -20.45 -29.12
CA PHE A 362 18.46 -21.41 -30.22
C PHE A 362 17.29 -22.37 -30.22
N THR A 363 16.62 -22.52 -31.37
CA THR A 363 15.49 -23.45 -31.56
C THR A 363 15.69 -24.25 -32.82
N LYS A 364 15.87 -25.59 -32.72
CA LYS A 364 15.96 -26.48 -33.85
C LYS A 364 15.40 -27.84 -33.49
N ASP A 365 14.43 -28.32 -34.27
CA ASP A 365 13.72 -29.58 -34.08
C ASP A 365 13.15 -29.70 -32.65
N ILE A 366 13.63 -30.66 -31.87
CA ILE A 366 13.25 -30.86 -30.45
C ILE A 366 14.06 -30.03 -29.46
N PHE A 367 15.11 -29.34 -29.93
CA PHE A 367 16.01 -28.58 -29.07
C PHE A 367 15.58 -27.13 -28.94
N ASN A 368 15.45 -26.68 -27.71
CA ASN A 368 15.18 -25.30 -27.32
C ASN A 368 16.21 -24.89 -26.26
N ILE A 369 17.25 -24.16 -26.64
CA ILE A 369 18.33 -23.75 -25.75
C ILE A 369 18.25 -22.25 -25.54
N PHE A 370 18.12 -21.84 -24.29
CA PHE A 370 18.10 -20.45 -23.87
C PHE A 370 19.23 -20.19 -22.88
N TRP A 371 19.99 -19.12 -23.08
CA TRP A 371 20.94 -18.60 -22.11
C TRP A 371 20.91 -17.09 -22.05
N ASN A 372 21.34 -16.55 -20.95
CA ASN A 372 21.46 -15.11 -20.75
C ASN A 372 22.70 -14.77 -19.93
N ALA A 373 23.17 -13.53 -20.10
CA ALA A 373 24.21 -12.91 -19.29
C ALA A 373 23.81 -11.48 -18.98
N HIS A 374 24.15 -11.00 -17.80
CA HIS A 374 23.90 -9.62 -17.43
C HIS A 374 24.98 -9.07 -16.51
N VAL A 375 25.09 -7.74 -16.52
CA VAL A 375 25.86 -6.96 -15.55
C VAL A 375 24.90 -5.89 -15.00
N GLU A 376 24.92 -5.76 -13.69
CA GLU A 376 24.09 -4.82 -12.96
C GLU A 376 24.93 -4.04 -11.95
N GLY A 377 24.73 -2.73 -11.84
CA GLY A 377 25.36 -1.85 -10.86
C GLY A 377 24.41 -0.74 -10.41
#